data_d51f2599a9e7d79b5df7935c4d2b4010
#
_entry.id   d51f2599a9e7d79b5df7935c4d2b4010
#
_cell.length_a   1.000
_cell.length_b   1.000
_cell.length_c   1.000
_cell.angle_alpha   90.00
_cell.angle_beta   90.00
_cell.angle_gamma   90.00
#
_symmetry.space_group_name_H-M   'P 1'
#
loop_
_entity.id
_entity.type
_entity.pdbx_description
1 polymer ?
#
loop_
_entity_poly.entity_id
_entity_poly.type
_entity_poly.pdbx_seq_one_letter_code
_entity_poly.pdbx_strand_id
1 'polypeptide(L)'
;MQCISILQLPAFKGLISLLFLLAFCACDTHTTYRSSVPSYPVNIRINTNEGVYVHFVPENIYTFLIVDEKGCHFNGQTDPRLVTDRFGYAGVVVYIDGFGTYSAYDMACPHCVKQDEPVEVDGMFAACPICGEEYDLGAGYATPQKGISNEALRRYDLIVSNGVITIRN
;
A
#
# COMPACT_ATOMS: atom_id res chain seq x y z
N MET A 1 36.81 17.84 53.77
CA MET A 1 36.12 17.14 52.62
C MET A 1 35.92 18.18 51.54
N GLN A 2 36.77 18.17 50.50
CA GLN A 2 36.74 19.13 49.40
C GLN A 2 36.01 18.46 48.25
N CYS A 3 34.83 19.00 47.86
CA CYS A 3 34.16 18.68 46.62
C CYS A 3 34.91 19.32 45.44
N ILE A 4 35.52 18.51 44.60
CA ILE A 4 36.21 18.95 43.39
C ILE A 4 35.15 19.31 42.33
N SER A 5 35.07 20.60 42.05
CA SER A 5 34.24 21.17 40.98
C SER A 5 34.95 20.94 39.63
N ILE A 6 34.59 19.87 38.89
CA ILE A 6 35.21 19.49 37.60
C ILE A 6 34.45 20.12 36.38
N LEU A 7 33.60 21.11 36.60
CA LEU A 7 32.68 21.56 35.52
C LEU A 7 32.92 22.98 34.99
N GLN A 8 34.19 23.45 34.97
CA GLN A 8 34.48 24.81 34.45
C GLN A 8 35.58 24.89 33.38
N LEU A 9 35.74 23.90 32.53
CA LEU A 9 36.56 24.10 31.33
C LEU A 9 35.65 24.49 30.13
N PRO A 10 35.85 25.69 29.56
CA PRO A 10 35.04 26.15 28.43
C PRO A 10 35.16 25.26 27.18
N ALA A 11 36.26 24.54 27.04
CA ALA A 11 36.50 23.57 25.97
C ALA A 11 35.54 22.36 26.03
N PHE A 12 35.09 21.97 27.25
CA PHE A 12 34.20 20.81 27.42
C PHE A 12 32.75 21.12 27.02
N LYS A 13 32.31 22.38 27.24
CA LYS A 13 30.98 22.85 26.81
C LYS A 13 30.86 22.93 25.27
N GLY A 14 31.94 23.32 24.59
CA GLY A 14 32.00 23.35 23.13
C GLY A 14 31.95 21.97 22.50
N LEU A 15 32.62 20.98 23.12
CA LEU A 15 32.64 19.62 22.62
C LEU A 15 31.27 18.93 22.75
N ILE A 16 30.55 19.15 23.88
CA ILE A 16 29.19 18.60 24.05
C ILE A 16 28.21 19.25 23.08
N SER A 17 28.31 20.56 22.83
CA SER A 17 27.47 21.27 21.87
C SER A 17 27.71 20.81 20.44
N LEU A 18 28.98 20.51 20.09
CA LEU A 18 29.33 19.97 18.74
C LEU A 18 28.83 18.55 18.56
N LEU A 19 28.90 17.72 19.62
CA LEU A 19 28.33 16.36 19.58
C LEU A 19 26.80 16.36 19.42
N PHE A 20 26.10 17.31 20.06
CA PHE A 20 24.65 17.47 19.91
C PHE A 20 24.25 17.95 18.52
N LEU A 21 25.04 18.82 17.89
CA LEU A 21 24.79 19.25 16.50
C LEU A 21 25.00 18.13 15.47
N LEU A 22 25.94 17.23 15.72
CA LEU A 22 26.18 16.07 14.83
C LEU A 22 25.10 15.00 14.96
N ALA A 23 24.39 14.91 16.09
CA ALA A 23 23.31 13.96 16.28
C ALA A 23 22.03 14.32 15.50
N PHE A 24 21.86 15.58 15.05
CA PHE A 24 20.73 16.01 14.23
C PHE A 24 20.96 15.90 12.72
N CYS A 25 22.15 15.51 12.27
CA CYS A 25 22.45 15.20 10.87
C CYS A 25 22.25 13.72 10.52
N ALA A 26 21.33 13.02 11.22
CA ALA A 26 20.78 11.79 10.71
C ALA A 26 19.88 12.18 9.53
N CYS A 27 20.47 12.28 8.32
CA CYS A 27 19.70 12.29 7.09
C CYS A 27 18.79 11.07 7.09
N ASP A 28 17.47 11.30 7.12
CA ASP A 28 16.52 10.32 6.64
C ASP A 28 16.96 9.93 5.22
N THR A 29 17.58 8.78 5.11
CA THR A 29 17.68 8.11 3.82
C THR A 29 16.26 7.71 3.47
N HIS A 30 15.52 8.61 2.84
CA HIS A 30 14.31 8.29 2.11
C HIS A 30 14.72 7.25 1.07
N THR A 31 14.69 5.98 1.45
CA THR A 31 14.71 4.91 0.47
C THR A 31 13.44 5.05 -0.33
N THR A 32 13.53 5.70 -1.47
CA THR A 32 12.45 5.73 -2.45
C THR A 32 12.27 4.28 -2.87
N TYR A 33 11.28 3.61 -2.27
CA TYR A 33 10.96 2.23 -2.60
C TYR A 33 10.45 2.21 -4.05
N ARG A 34 11.30 1.79 -4.96
CA ARG A 34 10.98 1.76 -6.37
C ARG A 34 10.41 0.39 -6.68
N SER A 35 9.09 0.31 -6.87
CA SER A 35 8.44 -0.91 -7.27
C SER A 35 8.96 -1.40 -8.63
N SER A 36 9.15 -2.72 -8.76
CA SER A 36 9.45 -3.41 -10.03
C SER A 36 8.27 -3.31 -11.01
N VAL A 37 7.05 -3.19 -10.51
CA VAL A 37 5.86 -2.98 -11.33
C VAL A 37 5.89 -1.57 -11.94
N PRO A 38 5.72 -1.40 -13.27
CA PRO A 38 5.70 -0.10 -13.90
C PRO A 38 4.60 0.82 -13.34
N SER A 39 4.88 2.13 -13.30
CA SER A 39 3.89 3.11 -12.88
C SER A 39 2.94 3.44 -14.03
N TYR A 40 1.75 2.87 -14.00
CA TYR A 40 0.66 3.21 -14.91
C TYR A 40 -0.35 4.12 -14.21
N PRO A 41 -1.06 5.00 -14.95
CA PRO A 41 -2.02 5.92 -14.36
C PRO A 41 -3.15 5.18 -13.63
N VAL A 42 -3.50 5.66 -12.43
CA VAL A 42 -4.67 5.22 -11.69
C VAL A 42 -5.55 6.43 -11.37
N ASN A 43 -6.82 6.33 -11.71
CA ASN A 43 -7.83 7.30 -11.32
C ASN A 43 -9.19 6.60 -11.26
N ILE A 44 -9.49 6.04 -10.11
CA ILE A 44 -10.71 5.26 -9.85
C ILE A 44 -11.52 5.98 -8.79
N ARG A 45 -12.84 6.07 -9.01
CA ARG A 45 -13.77 6.64 -8.05
C ARG A 45 -14.97 5.72 -7.87
N ILE A 46 -15.17 5.24 -6.66
CA ILE A 46 -16.25 4.30 -6.29
C ILE A 46 -17.15 4.99 -5.26
N ASN A 47 -18.45 5.04 -5.53
CA ASN A 47 -19.42 5.56 -4.58
C ASN A 47 -20.05 4.39 -3.81
N THR A 48 -19.69 4.23 -2.54
CA THR A 48 -20.21 3.14 -1.68
C THR A 48 -21.62 3.42 -1.18
N ASN A 49 -22.23 4.57 -1.48
CA ASN A 49 -23.63 4.86 -1.17
C ASN A 49 -24.59 4.37 -2.26
N GLU A 50 -24.09 3.78 -3.35
CA GLU A 50 -24.88 3.42 -4.54
C GLU A 50 -24.64 1.97 -4.99
N GLY A 51 -25.71 1.39 -5.55
CA GLY A 51 -25.65 0.12 -6.25
C GLY A 51 -25.12 -1.04 -5.43
N VAL A 52 -24.26 -1.84 -6.02
CA VAL A 52 -23.67 -3.03 -5.40
C VAL A 52 -22.65 -2.69 -4.30
N TYR A 53 -22.12 -1.47 -4.32
CA TYR A 53 -21.06 -1.03 -3.42
C TYR A 53 -21.50 -0.67 -2.02
N VAL A 54 -22.82 -0.60 -1.74
CA VAL A 54 -23.37 -0.33 -0.39
C VAL A 54 -22.93 -1.36 0.65
N HIS A 55 -22.50 -2.53 0.20
CA HIS A 55 -21.93 -3.58 1.05
C HIS A 55 -20.40 -3.56 1.14
N PHE A 56 -19.74 -2.66 0.43
CA PHE A 56 -18.30 -2.47 0.50
C PHE A 56 -17.97 -1.39 1.54
N VAL A 57 -18.16 -1.73 2.80
CA VAL A 57 -18.07 -0.84 3.97
C VAL A 57 -17.15 -1.44 5.03
N PRO A 58 -16.56 -0.61 5.91
CA PRO A 58 -15.57 -1.06 6.91
C PRO A 58 -16.02 -2.19 7.82
N GLU A 59 -17.33 -2.32 8.04
CA GLU A 59 -17.93 -3.38 8.86
C GLU A 59 -17.83 -4.76 8.21
N ASN A 60 -17.71 -4.81 6.89
CA ASN A 60 -17.54 -6.03 6.11
C ASN A 60 -16.04 -6.28 5.86
N ILE A 61 -15.32 -6.63 6.93
CA ILE A 61 -13.89 -6.93 6.89
C ILE A 61 -13.57 -8.12 5.98
N TYR A 62 -12.33 -8.17 5.49
CA TYR A 62 -11.80 -9.21 4.57
C TYR A 62 -12.54 -9.29 3.24
N THR A 63 -13.19 -8.21 2.83
CA THR A 63 -13.81 -8.10 1.51
C THR A 63 -12.94 -7.32 0.54
N PHE A 64 -13.09 -7.60 -0.73
CA PHE A 64 -12.37 -6.91 -1.79
C PHE A 64 -13.24 -6.66 -3.02
N LEU A 65 -12.83 -5.70 -3.81
CA LEU A 65 -13.32 -5.47 -5.16
C LEU A 65 -12.12 -5.31 -6.10
N ILE A 66 -12.33 -5.62 -7.37
CA ILE A 66 -11.29 -5.52 -8.40
C ILE A 66 -11.76 -4.54 -9.47
N VAL A 67 -10.88 -3.65 -9.90
CA VAL A 67 -11.12 -2.74 -11.04
C VAL A 67 -10.11 -3.05 -12.13
N ASP A 68 -10.63 -3.38 -13.31
CA ASP A 68 -9.85 -3.67 -14.50
C ASP A 68 -10.46 -3.00 -15.75
N GLU A 69 -10.02 -3.39 -16.93
CA GLU A 69 -10.51 -2.92 -18.23
C GLU A 69 -12.00 -3.19 -18.47
N LYS A 70 -12.60 -4.16 -17.78
CA LYS A 70 -14.02 -4.56 -17.92
C LYS A 70 -14.93 -3.81 -16.95
N GLY A 71 -14.36 -3.11 -15.97
CA GLY A 71 -15.08 -2.37 -14.95
C GLY A 71 -14.73 -2.77 -13.53
N CYS A 72 -15.69 -2.69 -12.62
CA CYS A 72 -15.50 -3.08 -11.23
C CYS A 72 -16.23 -4.39 -10.93
N HIS A 73 -15.50 -5.32 -10.34
CA HIS A 73 -15.98 -6.66 -9.95
C HIS A 73 -16.13 -6.71 -8.44
N PHE A 74 -17.35 -6.95 -7.96
CA PHE A 74 -17.65 -7.08 -6.55
C PHE A 74 -18.76 -8.12 -6.32
N ASN A 75 -18.56 -9.07 -5.41
CA ASN A 75 -19.53 -10.12 -5.07
C ASN A 75 -20.10 -10.86 -6.29
N GLY A 76 -19.24 -11.20 -7.26
CA GLY A 76 -19.64 -11.92 -8.48
C GLY A 76 -20.42 -11.07 -9.49
N GLN A 77 -20.55 -9.78 -9.27
CA GLN A 77 -21.17 -8.83 -10.20
C GLN A 77 -20.10 -7.93 -10.82
N THR A 78 -20.32 -7.56 -12.08
CA THR A 78 -19.46 -6.61 -12.80
C THR A 78 -20.25 -5.33 -13.08
N ASP A 79 -19.71 -4.20 -12.66
CA ASP A 79 -20.25 -2.89 -13.01
C ASP A 79 -19.43 -2.25 -14.13
N PRO A 80 -19.92 -2.29 -15.38
CA PRO A 80 -19.20 -1.73 -16.52
C PRO A 80 -19.19 -0.20 -16.55
N ARG A 81 -19.93 0.48 -15.66
CA ARG A 81 -19.93 1.95 -15.57
C ARG A 81 -18.60 2.48 -15.03
N LEU A 82 -17.80 1.61 -14.37
CA LEU A 82 -16.46 1.92 -13.89
C LEU A 82 -15.36 1.50 -14.88
N VAL A 83 -15.69 1.23 -16.13
CA VAL A 83 -14.68 1.04 -17.18
C VAL A 83 -13.82 2.32 -17.28
N THR A 84 -12.54 2.15 -17.15
CA THR A 84 -11.54 3.22 -17.21
C THR A 84 -10.27 2.71 -17.87
N ASP A 85 -9.52 3.59 -18.51
CA ASP A 85 -8.18 3.33 -19.03
C ASP A 85 -7.08 3.58 -18.00
N ARG A 86 -7.47 3.90 -16.73
CA ARG A 86 -6.58 4.31 -15.64
C ARG A 86 -6.73 3.40 -14.42
N PHE A 87 -6.55 2.12 -14.64
CA PHE A 87 -6.67 1.06 -13.63
C PHE A 87 -5.32 0.45 -13.23
N GLY A 88 -4.20 1.17 -13.41
CA GLY A 88 -2.88 0.67 -13.08
C GLY A 88 -2.26 -0.21 -14.16
N TYR A 89 -1.32 -1.08 -13.77
CA TYR A 89 -0.61 -1.93 -14.72
C TYR A 89 -1.38 -3.22 -15.04
N ALA A 90 -1.87 -3.95 -14.02
CA ALA A 90 -2.60 -5.22 -14.21
C ALA A 90 -3.99 -5.23 -13.56
N GLY A 91 -4.55 -4.06 -13.27
CA GLY A 91 -5.76 -3.91 -12.48
C GLY A 91 -5.48 -3.46 -11.06
N VAL A 92 -6.53 -3.06 -10.34
CA VAL A 92 -6.45 -2.62 -8.95
C VAL A 92 -7.37 -3.46 -8.10
N VAL A 93 -6.80 -4.08 -7.05
CA VAL A 93 -7.60 -4.64 -5.96
C VAL A 93 -7.75 -3.60 -4.86
N VAL A 94 -8.98 -3.38 -4.42
CA VAL A 94 -9.31 -2.59 -3.22
C VAL A 94 -9.77 -3.54 -2.15
N TYR A 95 -9.14 -3.48 -0.99
CA TYR A 95 -9.29 -4.46 0.07
C TYR A 95 -9.67 -3.77 1.40
N ILE A 96 -10.54 -4.40 2.19
CA ILE A 96 -10.87 -3.99 3.56
C ILE A 96 -10.24 -5.00 4.51
N ASP A 97 -9.28 -4.56 5.32
CA ASP A 97 -8.57 -5.40 6.28
C ASP A 97 -9.42 -5.73 7.54
N GLY A 98 -8.85 -6.52 8.46
CA GLY A 98 -9.50 -6.91 9.72
C GLY A 98 -9.78 -5.75 10.69
N PHE A 99 -9.27 -4.56 10.40
CA PHE A 99 -9.50 -3.33 11.18
C PHE A 99 -10.49 -2.37 10.47
N GLY A 100 -11.08 -2.79 9.34
CA GLY A 100 -11.95 -1.95 8.54
C GLY A 100 -11.21 -0.86 7.74
N THR A 101 -9.90 -1.03 7.51
CA THR A 101 -9.08 -0.08 6.77
C THR A 101 -9.05 -0.45 5.29
N TYR A 102 -9.27 0.54 4.44
CA TYR A 102 -9.16 0.38 2.99
C TYR A 102 -7.71 0.46 2.53
N SER A 103 -7.34 -0.44 1.63
CA SER A 103 -6.06 -0.42 0.92
C SER A 103 -6.27 -0.70 -0.57
N ALA A 104 -5.40 -0.17 -1.43
CA ALA A 104 -5.47 -0.38 -2.87
C ALA A 104 -4.09 -0.79 -3.40
N TYR A 105 -4.07 -1.84 -4.22
CA TYR A 105 -2.83 -2.40 -4.78
C TYR A 105 -2.99 -2.71 -6.26
N ASP A 106 -1.88 -2.57 -7.02
CA ASP A 106 -1.80 -3.14 -8.36
C ASP A 106 -1.81 -4.65 -8.30
N MET A 107 -2.50 -5.28 -9.21
CA MET A 107 -2.61 -6.74 -9.27
C MET A 107 -1.43 -7.41 -10.00
N ALA A 108 -0.43 -6.64 -10.45
CA ALA A 108 0.77 -7.23 -11.01
C ALA A 108 1.68 -7.81 -9.91
N CYS A 109 2.07 -9.05 -10.07
CA CYS A 109 3.11 -9.66 -9.25
C CYS A 109 4.47 -8.95 -9.49
N PRO A 110 5.12 -8.37 -8.47
CA PRO A 110 6.40 -7.67 -8.64
C PRO A 110 7.53 -8.55 -9.16
N HIS A 111 7.48 -9.86 -8.90
CA HIS A 111 8.47 -10.82 -9.39
C HIS A 111 8.29 -11.13 -10.88
N CYS A 112 7.06 -11.37 -11.35
CA CYS A 112 6.79 -11.76 -12.73
C CYS A 112 6.60 -10.56 -13.66
N VAL A 113 6.05 -9.45 -13.15
CA VAL A 113 5.78 -8.19 -13.87
C VAL A 113 5.00 -8.44 -15.17
N LYS A 114 3.89 -9.18 -15.06
CA LYS A 114 2.97 -9.46 -16.17
C LYS A 114 1.69 -8.65 -16.04
N GLN A 115 1.24 -8.06 -17.14
CA GLN A 115 0.02 -7.26 -17.18
C GLN A 115 -1.22 -8.12 -17.38
N ASP A 116 -1.09 -9.17 -18.17
CA ASP A 116 -2.13 -10.10 -18.58
C ASP A 116 -2.35 -11.28 -17.63
N GLU A 117 -1.51 -11.38 -16.59
CA GLU A 117 -1.55 -12.45 -15.58
C GLU A 117 -1.58 -11.82 -14.17
N PRO A 118 -2.71 -11.20 -13.79
CA PRO A 118 -2.86 -10.59 -12.48
C PRO A 118 -2.82 -11.64 -11.36
N VAL A 119 -2.50 -11.20 -10.15
CA VAL A 119 -2.65 -12.04 -8.96
C VAL A 119 -4.12 -12.38 -8.74
N GLU A 120 -4.37 -13.61 -8.32
CA GLU A 120 -5.71 -14.08 -7.94
C GLU A 120 -5.94 -13.85 -6.45
N VAL A 121 -7.07 -13.21 -6.11
CA VAL A 121 -7.41 -12.87 -4.72
C VAL A 121 -8.35 -13.90 -4.13
N ASP A 122 -7.96 -14.48 -3.00
CA ASP A 122 -8.80 -15.40 -2.21
C ASP A 122 -8.71 -15.03 -0.73
N GLY A 123 -9.80 -14.53 -0.18
CA GLY A 123 -9.89 -14.07 1.20
C GLY A 123 -8.86 -12.99 1.52
N MET A 124 -7.91 -13.30 2.42
CA MET A 124 -6.86 -12.37 2.86
C MET A 124 -5.59 -12.42 2.00
N PHE A 125 -5.54 -13.30 1.01
CA PHE A 125 -4.33 -13.54 0.24
C PHE A 125 -4.54 -13.22 -1.25
N ALA A 126 -3.46 -12.83 -1.89
CA ALA A 126 -3.38 -12.71 -3.33
C ALA A 126 -2.21 -13.58 -3.83
N ALA A 127 -2.45 -14.48 -4.75
CA ALA A 127 -1.44 -15.42 -5.26
C ALA A 127 -1.13 -15.18 -6.73
N CYS A 128 0.14 -15.23 -7.10
CA CYS A 128 0.54 -15.14 -8.50
C CYS A 128 0.37 -16.50 -9.17
N PRO A 129 -0.42 -16.60 -10.26
CA PRO A 129 -0.63 -17.87 -10.95
C PRO A 129 0.62 -18.39 -11.67
N ILE A 130 1.61 -17.52 -11.94
CA ILE A 130 2.84 -17.89 -12.64
C ILE A 130 3.88 -18.48 -11.69
N CYS A 131 4.23 -17.75 -10.61
CA CYS A 131 5.35 -18.13 -9.72
C CYS A 131 4.89 -18.69 -8.37
N GLY A 132 3.60 -18.63 -8.06
CA GLY A 132 3.05 -19.09 -6.78
C GLY A 132 3.40 -18.19 -5.60
N GLU A 133 3.88 -16.97 -5.86
CA GLU A 133 4.12 -15.98 -4.81
C GLU A 133 2.82 -15.55 -4.19
N GLU A 134 2.77 -15.49 -2.85
CA GLU A 134 1.56 -15.20 -2.09
C GLU A 134 1.76 -13.94 -1.25
N TYR A 135 0.80 -13.02 -1.28
CA TYR A 135 0.82 -11.72 -0.64
C TYR A 135 -0.29 -11.62 0.40
N ASP A 136 0.02 -11.13 1.60
CA ASP A 136 -0.95 -10.90 2.67
C ASP A 136 -1.59 -9.51 2.54
N LEU A 137 -2.83 -9.47 2.06
CA LEU A 137 -3.63 -8.24 1.98
C LEU A 137 -4.17 -7.84 3.35
N GLY A 138 -4.36 -8.80 4.27
CA GLY A 138 -4.94 -8.57 5.57
C GLY A 138 -4.06 -7.77 6.53
N ALA A 139 -2.75 -7.79 6.34
CA ALA A 139 -1.79 -6.98 7.10
C ALA A 139 -1.69 -5.52 6.60
N GLY A 140 -2.46 -5.14 5.56
CA GLY A 140 -2.53 -3.78 5.02
C GLY A 140 -1.35 -3.36 4.16
N TYR A 141 -0.37 -4.23 3.93
CA TYR A 141 0.86 -3.91 3.19
C TYR A 141 1.09 -4.78 1.95
N ALA A 142 0.24 -5.79 1.72
CA ALA A 142 0.39 -6.77 0.65
C ALA A 142 1.83 -7.31 0.54
N THR A 143 2.41 -7.64 1.70
CA THR A 143 3.76 -8.17 1.80
C THR A 143 3.79 -9.64 1.38
N PRO A 144 4.88 -10.10 0.74
CA PRO A 144 5.02 -11.50 0.38
C PRO A 144 5.12 -12.38 1.63
N GLN A 145 4.31 -13.44 1.67
CA GLN A 145 4.30 -14.43 2.75
C GLN A 145 4.96 -15.73 2.31
N LYS A 146 4.92 -15.99 1.01
CA LYS A 146 5.45 -17.20 0.42
C LYS A 146 5.96 -16.88 -0.98
N GLY A 147 7.12 -17.40 -1.32
CA GLY A 147 7.77 -17.18 -2.60
C GLY A 147 9.22 -16.77 -2.43
N ILE A 148 9.80 -16.13 -3.43
CA ILE A 148 11.22 -15.76 -3.51
C ILE A 148 11.44 -14.23 -3.54
N SER A 149 10.39 -13.44 -3.75
CA SER A 149 10.47 -11.97 -3.73
C SER A 149 10.39 -11.42 -2.30
N ASN A 150 11.02 -10.28 -2.09
CA ASN A 150 10.86 -9.49 -0.87
C ASN A 150 10.04 -8.22 -1.14
N GLU A 151 9.47 -8.09 -2.34
CA GLU A 151 8.75 -6.91 -2.76
C GLU A 151 7.25 -7.09 -2.59
N ALA A 152 6.60 -6.15 -1.87
CA ALA A 152 5.16 -6.10 -1.72
C ALA A 152 4.47 -5.68 -3.03
N LEU A 153 3.17 -5.97 -3.18
CA LEU A 153 2.38 -5.42 -4.27
C LEU A 153 2.46 -3.89 -4.27
N ARG A 154 2.47 -3.29 -5.46
CA ARG A 154 2.50 -1.83 -5.60
C ARG A 154 1.26 -1.21 -4.98
N ARG A 155 1.44 -0.35 -3.98
CA ARG A 155 0.35 0.34 -3.31
C ARG A 155 0.01 1.64 -4.01
N TYR A 156 -1.28 1.99 -4.00
CA TYR A 156 -1.82 3.25 -4.48
C TYR A 156 -2.35 4.12 -3.35
N ASP A 157 -2.38 5.43 -3.58
CA ASP A 157 -3.02 6.37 -2.66
C ASP A 157 -4.53 6.17 -2.69
N LEU A 158 -5.13 6.03 -1.51
CA LEU A 158 -6.56 5.83 -1.35
C LEU A 158 -7.10 6.83 -0.34
N ILE A 159 -8.15 7.54 -0.73
CA ILE A 159 -8.86 8.52 0.10
C ILE A 159 -10.33 8.12 0.15
N VAL A 160 -10.88 8.05 1.37
CA VAL A 160 -12.32 7.85 1.59
C VAL A 160 -12.93 9.13 2.14
N SER A 161 -13.94 9.65 1.47
CA SER A 161 -14.67 10.83 1.91
C SER A 161 -16.15 10.74 1.53
N ASN A 162 -17.03 10.89 2.53
CA ASN A 162 -18.48 10.85 2.34
C ASN A 162 -19.00 9.62 1.57
N GLY A 163 -18.42 8.44 1.84
CA GLY A 163 -18.77 7.21 1.15
C GLY A 163 -18.25 7.12 -0.29
N VAL A 164 -17.30 7.99 -0.67
CA VAL A 164 -16.63 7.91 -1.97
C VAL A 164 -15.17 7.50 -1.74
N ILE A 165 -14.77 6.40 -2.35
CA ILE A 165 -13.39 5.93 -2.42
C ILE A 165 -12.75 6.51 -3.68
N THR A 166 -11.64 7.20 -3.52
CA THR A 166 -10.85 7.74 -4.64
C THR A 166 -9.45 7.13 -4.57
N ILE A 167 -9.01 6.52 -5.68
CA ILE A 167 -7.70 5.85 -5.80
C ILE A 167 -6.92 6.53 -6.91
N ARG A 168 -5.66 6.85 -6.62
CA ARG A 168 -4.75 7.53 -7.56
C ARG A 168 -3.29 7.21 -7.26
N ASN A 169 -2.42 7.52 -8.20
CA ASN A 169 -0.96 7.55 -8.04
C ASN A 169 -0.39 8.95 -8.31
#